data_9d8968b86578a5961a87802ef8c6fa14
#
_entry.id   9d8968b86578a5961a87802ef8c6fa14
#
_cell.length_a   1.000
_cell.length_b   1.000
_cell.length_c   1.000
_cell.angle_alpha   90.00
_cell.angle_beta   90.00
_cell.angle_gamma   90.00
#
_symmetry.space_group_name_H-M   'P 1'
#
loop_
_entity.id
_entity.type
_entity.pdbx_description
1 polymer ?
#
loop_
_entity_poly.entity_id
_entity_poly.type
_entity_poly.pdbx_seq_one_letter_code
_entity_poly.pdbx_strand_id
1 'polypeptide(L)'
;MTVHEFGEKNEDVLVLFHPLGVRWDVFNYVIPTLQKHYHLVIPALPGFDPDMPKTDFTSVEQIADEMASWLIHHGLNTTKYLYGCSLGGAVVARMLATRKISVDCAVIDGGMTPYQLWKPLTYLIGIRDFIMLEIGKHMSIKALRGMFDPEKYTENDIAYIKEAMSGMSAKTIWRSFYSCNNYSMPKSAPSINCRIAYWYGSAEKGPRKWDIAYIRKMFPHAQIIENAGMDHAEFFTLYPKEFCKKLTSWIHLSACDKR
;
A
#
# COMPACT_ATOMS: atom_id res chain seq x y z
N MET A 1 -10.14 12.17 5.93
CA MET A 1 -8.81 11.51 5.92
C MET A 1 -7.76 12.58 6.14
N THR A 2 -6.89 12.42 7.14
CA THR A 2 -5.73 13.30 7.36
C THR A 2 -4.68 12.99 6.28
N VAL A 3 -4.00 14.01 5.79
CA VAL A 3 -2.90 13.85 4.82
C VAL A 3 -1.68 14.57 5.38
N HIS A 4 -0.56 13.85 5.45
CA HIS A 4 0.72 14.38 5.91
C HIS A 4 1.58 14.70 4.70
N GLU A 5 2.18 15.89 4.72
CA GLU A 5 3.01 16.39 3.62
C GLU A 5 4.43 16.67 4.09
N PHE A 6 5.41 16.32 3.26
CA PHE A 6 6.83 16.56 3.54
C PHE A 6 7.53 16.95 2.24
N GLY A 7 8.51 17.85 2.33
CA GLY A 7 9.28 18.25 1.16
C GLY A 7 8.46 19.04 0.12
N GLU A 8 7.47 19.79 0.54
CA GLU A 8 6.52 20.58 -0.29
C GLU A 8 7.18 21.54 -1.29
N LYS A 9 8.47 21.84 -1.12
CA LYS A 9 9.25 22.69 -2.05
C LYS A 9 9.60 21.98 -3.36
N ASN A 10 9.48 20.65 -3.41
CA ASN A 10 9.77 19.86 -4.59
C ASN A 10 8.56 19.84 -5.54
N GLU A 11 8.82 19.92 -6.83
CA GLU A 11 7.79 19.86 -7.87
C GLU A 11 7.27 18.45 -8.13
N ASP A 12 8.10 17.45 -7.84
CA ASP A 12 7.79 16.03 -8.08
C ASP A 12 7.01 15.45 -6.91
N VAL A 13 5.72 15.18 -7.12
CA VAL A 13 4.82 14.63 -6.10
C VAL A 13 4.91 13.11 -6.06
N LEU A 14 5.12 12.54 -4.86
CA LEU A 14 5.10 11.11 -4.58
C LEU A 14 4.09 10.80 -3.48
N VAL A 15 3.03 10.08 -3.84
CA VAL A 15 2.01 9.64 -2.87
C VAL A 15 2.38 8.25 -2.35
N LEU A 16 2.38 8.06 -1.01
CA LEU A 16 2.71 6.81 -0.35
C LEU A 16 1.51 6.27 0.44
N PHE A 17 1.02 5.07 0.09
CA PHE A 17 -0.07 4.39 0.80
C PHE A 17 0.46 3.22 1.63
N HIS A 18 0.20 3.27 2.94
CA HIS A 18 0.65 2.26 3.89
C HIS A 18 -0.17 0.95 3.81
N PRO A 19 0.40 -0.19 4.22
CA PRO A 19 -0.32 -1.45 4.32
C PRO A 19 -1.29 -1.51 5.51
N LEU A 20 -2.12 -2.54 5.54
CA LEU A 20 -2.98 -2.88 6.68
C LEU A 20 -2.12 -3.28 7.90
N GLY A 21 -2.59 -2.98 9.10
CA GLY A 21 -1.93 -3.38 10.35
C GLY A 21 -0.85 -2.42 10.85
N VAL A 22 -0.55 -1.38 10.08
CA VAL A 22 0.36 -0.30 10.46
C VAL A 22 -0.27 1.06 10.13
N ARG A 23 0.40 2.14 10.51
CA ARG A 23 -0.07 3.51 10.30
C ARG A 23 0.76 4.22 9.22
N TRP A 24 0.39 5.44 8.85
CA TRP A 24 1.13 6.27 7.90
C TRP A 24 2.59 6.50 8.33
N ASP A 25 2.85 6.58 9.63
CA ASP A 25 4.17 6.82 10.22
C ASP A 25 5.15 5.64 10.07
N VAL A 26 4.71 4.50 9.56
CA VAL A 26 5.61 3.41 9.11
C VAL A 26 6.60 3.90 8.05
N PHE A 27 6.27 4.97 7.33
CA PHE A 27 7.17 5.59 6.35
C PHE A 27 8.23 6.49 6.97
N ASN A 28 8.27 6.68 8.30
CA ASN A 28 9.31 7.48 8.97
C ASN A 28 10.72 6.99 8.66
N TYR A 29 10.90 5.72 8.30
CA TYR A 29 12.19 5.18 7.86
C TYR A 29 12.66 5.70 6.50
N VAL A 30 11.76 6.12 5.62
CA VAL A 30 12.06 6.54 4.24
C VAL A 30 11.84 8.03 3.99
N ILE A 31 10.96 8.71 4.76
CA ILE A 31 10.66 10.13 4.66
C ILE A 31 11.93 10.99 4.64
N PRO A 32 12.92 10.85 5.56
CA PRO A 32 14.09 11.71 5.62
C PRO A 32 14.95 11.68 4.34
N THR A 33 14.88 10.58 3.58
CA THR A 33 15.59 10.44 2.32
C THR A 33 14.77 10.96 1.14
N LEU A 34 13.52 10.54 1.04
CA LEU A 34 12.66 10.84 -0.10
C LEU A 34 12.23 12.30 -0.16
N GLN A 35 11.96 12.96 0.99
CA GLN A 35 11.55 14.37 1.06
C GLN A 35 12.60 15.37 0.51
N LYS A 36 13.85 14.91 0.31
CA LYS A 36 14.90 15.74 -0.29
C LYS A 36 14.69 15.92 -1.79
N HIS A 37 13.92 15.06 -2.42
CA HIS A 37 13.73 14.99 -3.87
C HIS A 37 12.26 15.08 -4.29
N TYR A 38 11.34 14.75 -3.39
CA TYR A 38 9.91 14.66 -3.68
C TYR A 38 9.08 15.43 -2.68
N HIS A 39 7.99 16.03 -3.15
CA HIS A 39 6.87 16.40 -2.31
C HIS A 39 6.11 15.12 -1.95
N LEU A 40 6.30 14.63 -0.74
CA LEU A 40 5.67 13.42 -0.23
C LEU A 40 4.26 13.75 0.26
N VAL A 41 3.29 12.97 -0.18
CA VAL A 41 1.88 13.05 0.24
C VAL A 41 1.50 11.69 0.83
N ILE A 42 1.27 11.64 2.13
CA ILE A 42 1.06 10.38 2.87
C ILE A 42 -0.29 10.43 3.58
N PRO A 43 -1.33 9.78 3.03
CA PRO A 43 -2.62 9.71 3.68
C PRO A 43 -2.59 8.79 4.90
N ALA A 44 -3.06 9.27 6.04
CA ALA A 44 -3.44 8.44 7.18
C ALA A 44 -4.82 7.83 6.89
N LEU A 45 -4.84 6.55 6.55
CA LEU A 45 -6.09 5.88 6.16
C LEU A 45 -7.08 5.84 7.33
N PRO A 46 -8.38 6.11 7.11
CA PRO A 46 -9.38 6.05 8.16
C PRO A 46 -9.39 4.70 8.88
N GLY A 47 -9.47 4.72 10.20
CA GLY A 47 -9.40 3.53 11.05
C GLY A 47 -7.97 3.07 11.39
N PHE A 48 -6.94 3.74 10.81
CA PHE A 48 -5.52 3.52 11.12
C PHE A 48 -4.85 4.80 11.64
N ASP A 49 -5.59 5.91 11.67
CA ASP A 49 -5.09 7.22 12.08
C ASP A 49 -5.27 7.40 13.60
N PRO A 50 -4.18 7.49 14.40
CA PRO A 50 -4.29 7.68 15.83
C PRO A 50 -4.87 9.06 16.21
N ASP A 51 -4.75 10.05 15.33
CA ASP A 51 -5.29 11.39 15.54
C ASP A 51 -6.79 11.46 15.25
N MET A 52 -7.33 10.44 14.55
CA MET A 52 -8.73 10.30 14.20
C MET A 52 -9.31 8.95 14.69
N PRO A 53 -9.23 8.63 15.99
CA PRO A 53 -9.50 7.28 16.53
C PRO A 53 -10.98 6.84 16.40
N LYS A 54 -11.88 7.76 16.08
CA LYS A 54 -13.31 7.45 15.89
C LYS A 54 -13.68 7.18 14.43
N THR A 55 -12.69 7.17 13.53
CA THR A 55 -12.91 6.83 12.13
C THR A 55 -12.78 5.32 11.91
N ASP A 56 -13.46 4.80 10.89
CA ASP A 56 -13.30 3.43 10.44
C ASP A 56 -12.88 3.42 8.98
N PHE A 57 -12.10 2.40 8.58
CA PHE A 57 -11.85 2.12 7.17
C PHE A 57 -13.17 1.92 6.42
N THR A 58 -13.24 2.44 5.22
CA THR A 58 -14.45 2.38 4.39
C THR A 58 -14.35 1.29 3.33
N SER A 59 -13.68 1.59 2.23
CA SER A 59 -13.36 0.66 1.15
C SER A 59 -12.20 1.18 0.29
N VAL A 60 -11.55 0.29 -0.46
CA VAL A 60 -10.50 0.65 -1.41
C VAL A 60 -11.00 1.68 -2.43
N GLU A 61 -12.25 1.51 -2.90
CA GLU A 61 -12.87 2.45 -3.85
C GLU A 61 -13.00 3.84 -3.27
N GLN A 62 -13.55 3.93 -2.05
CA GLN A 62 -13.79 5.23 -1.41
C GLN A 62 -12.46 5.92 -1.09
N ILE A 63 -11.48 5.20 -0.56
CA ILE A 63 -10.14 5.75 -0.29
C ILE A 63 -9.49 6.27 -1.59
N ALA A 64 -9.54 5.49 -2.67
CA ALA A 64 -9.00 5.91 -3.95
C ALA A 64 -9.69 7.17 -4.50
N ASP A 65 -11.02 7.25 -4.35
CA ASP A 65 -11.82 8.38 -4.79
C ASP A 65 -11.59 9.63 -3.94
N GLU A 66 -11.53 9.48 -2.62
CA GLU A 66 -11.22 10.58 -1.69
C GLU A 66 -9.82 11.13 -1.91
N MET A 67 -8.82 10.26 -2.11
CA MET A 67 -7.45 10.70 -2.36
C MET A 67 -7.32 11.40 -3.72
N ALA A 68 -7.95 10.89 -4.77
CA ALA A 68 -7.97 11.56 -6.06
C ALA A 68 -8.63 12.94 -5.96
N SER A 69 -9.75 13.04 -5.23
CA SER A 69 -10.44 14.32 -4.99
C SER A 69 -9.58 15.29 -4.17
N TRP A 70 -8.87 14.79 -3.16
CA TRP A 70 -7.95 15.59 -2.37
C TRP A 70 -6.82 16.18 -3.22
N LEU A 71 -6.17 15.33 -4.06
CA LEU A 71 -5.11 15.76 -4.99
C LEU A 71 -5.60 16.82 -5.98
N ILE A 72 -6.80 16.64 -6.53
CA ILE A 72 -7.41 17.62 -7.45
C ILE A 72 -7.64 18.97 -6.72
N HIS A 73 -8.19 18.91 -5.51
CA HIS A 73 -8.51 20.13 -4.74
C HIS A 73 -7.26 20.93 -4.35
N HIS A 74 -6.13 20.24 -4.15
CA HIS A 74 -4.84 20.88 -3.82
C HIS A 74 -3.99 21.21 -5.06
N GLY A 75 -4.54 21.09 -6.27
CA GLY A 75 -3.80 21.38 -7.50
C GLY A 75 -2.73 20.34 -7.86
N LEU A 76 -2.75 19.17 -7.22
CA LEU A 76 -1.79 18.07 -7.40
C LEU A 76 -2.34 16.95 -8.32
N ASN A 77 -3.29 17.28 -9.20
CA ASN A 77 -3.95 16.33 -10.11
C ASN A 77 -3.06 15.80 -11.24
N THR A 78 -1.89 16.39 -11.42
CA THR A 78 -0.81 15.88 -12.26
C THR A 78 0.25 15.18 -11.41
N THR A 79 -0.19 14.39 -10.43
CA THR A 79 0.67 13.60 -9.54
C THR A 79 1.55 12.68 -10.35
N LYS A 80 2.87 12.81 -10.20
CA LYS A 80 3.81 12.08 -11.03
C LYS A 80 3.97 10.63 -10.58
N TYR A 81 3.94 10.38 -9.26
CA TYR A 81 4.34 9.07 -8.73
C TYR A 81 3.41 8.56 -7.64
N LEU A 82 3.06 7.26 -7.72
CA LEU A 82 2.32 6.55 -6.68
C LEU A 82 3.11 5.34 -6.19
N TYR A 83 3.15 5.14 -4.90
CA TYR A 83 3.60 3.90 -4.27
C TYR A 83 2.54 3.42 -3.28
N GLY A 84 2.28 2.12 -3.26
CA GLY A 84 1.40 1.53 -2.25
C GLY A 84 1.78 0.09 -1.95
N CYS A 85 1.83 -0.24 -0.65
CA CYS A 85 2.11 -1.59 -0.19
C CYS A 85 0.81 -2.27 0.26
N SER A 86 0.62 -3.55 -0.11
CA SER A 86 -0.49 -4.39 0.35
C SER A 86 -1.86 -3.73 0.13
N LEU A 87 -2.59 -3.34 1.18
CA LEU A 87 -3.81 -2.53 1.13
C LEU A 87 -3.59 -1.24 0.32
N GLY A 88 -2.47 -0.54 0.59
CA GLY A 88 -2.08 0.65 -0.17
C GLY A 88 -1.87 0.35 -1.65
N GLY A 89 -1.34 -0.83 -1.98
CA GLY A 89 -1.20 -1.30 -3.36
C GLY A 89 -2.54 -1.52 -4.06
N ALA A 90 -3.57 -1.99 -3.33
CA ALA A 90 -4.92 -2.09 -3.85
C ALA A 90 -5.51 -0.70 -4.17
N VAL A 91 -5.26 0.30 -3.30
CA VAL A 91 -5.67 1.69 -3.55
C VAL A 91 -5.00 2.23 -4.81
N VAL A 92 -3.67 2.05 -4.95
CA VAL A 92 -2.92 2.47 -6.16
C VAL A 92 -3.48 1.81 -7.42
N ALA A 93 -3.70 0.49 -7.40
CA ALA A 93 -4.28 -0.24 -8.54
C ALA A 93 -5.66 0.33 -8.95
N ARG A 94 -6.50 0.66 -7.95
CA ARG A 94 -7.81 1.26 -8.18
C ARG A 94 -7.71 2.68 -8.74
N MET A 95 -6.81 3.53 -8.21
CA MET A 95 -6.57 4.88 -8.71
C MET A 95 -6.12 4.86 -10.18
N LEU A 96 -5.17 3.98 -10.52
CA LEU A 96 -4.71 3.80 -11.90
C LEU A 96 -5.84 3.40 -12.83
N ALA A 97 -6.69 2.45 -12.41
CA ALA A 97 -7.79 1.96 -13.24
C ALA A 97 -8.90 2.98 -13.44
N THR A 98 -9.14 3.88 -12.50
CA THR A 98 -10.19 4.93 -12.59
C THR A 98 -9.74 6.18 -13.30
N ARG A 99 -8.44 6.46 -13.39
CA ARG A 99 -7.83 7.60 -14.11
C ARG A 99 -8.39 8.98 -13.72
N LYS A 100 -8.77 9.17 -12.47
CA LYS A 100 -9.24 10.49 -12.01
C LYS A 100 -8.12 11.53 -11.93
N ILE A 101 -6.88 11.07 -11.85
CA ILE A 101 -5.65 11.87 -11.87
C ILE A 101 -4.69 11.33 -12.91
N SER A 102 -3.75 12.16 -13.36
CA SER A 102 -2.65 11.75 -14.25
C SER A 102 -1.46 11.25 -13.40
N VAL A 103 -0.92 10.08 -13.75
CA VAL A 103 0.22 9.45 -13.04
C VAL A 103 1.25 9.02 -14.07
N ASP A 104 2.51 9.39 -13.85
CA ASP A 104 3.62 9.02 -14.74
C ASP A 104 4.20 7.65 -14.41
N CYS A 105 4.30 7.34 -13.12
CA CYS A 105 4.91 6.10 -12.65
C CYS A 105 4.23 5.61 -11.37
N ALA A 106 4.01 4.30 -11.27
CA ALA A 106 3.42 3.69 -10.08
C ALA A 106 4.11 2.38 -9.70
N VAL A 107 4.19 2.15 -8.40
CA VAL A 107 4.63 0.88 -7.81
C VAL A 107 3.52 0.32 -6.93
N ILE A 108 3.13 -0.90 -7.21
CA ILE A 108 2.20 -1.72 -6.44
C ILE A 108 3.04 -2.80 -5.75
N ASP A 109 3.32 -2.63 -4.46
CA ASP A 109 4.22 -3.52 -3.70
C ASP A 109 3.42 -4.54 -2.88
N GLY A 110 3.43 -5.80 -3.28
CA GLY A 110 2.62 -6.87 -2.68
C GLY A 110 1.13 -6.54 -2.65
N GLY A 111 0.68 -5.66 -3.56
CA GLY A 111 -0.68 -5.13 -3.55
C GLY A 111 -1.72 -6.20 -3.78
N MET A 112 -2.75 -6.18 -2.94
CA MET A 112 -3.89 -7.10 -3.03
C MET A 112 -4.74 -6.77 -4.26
N THR A 113 -5.25 -7.80 -4.93
CA THR A 113 -6.16 -7.66 -6.08
C THR A 113 -7.50 -8.33 -5.78
N PRO A 114 -8.59 -7.91 -6.47
CA PRO A 114 -9.89 -8.55 -6.25
C PRO A 114 -9.84 -10.04 -6.59
N TYR A 115 -10.31 -10.89 -5.68
CA TYR A 115 -10.41 -12.32 -5.92
C TYR A 115 -11.30 -12.63 -7.12
N GLN A 116 -10.83 -13.51 -7.99
CA GLN A 116 -11.60 -14.07 -9.10
C GLN A 116 -12.32 -15.36 -8.68
N LEU A 117 -12.86 -15.37 -7.46
CA LEU A 117 -13.52 -16.51 -6.83
C LEU A 117 -15.02 -16.24 -6.62
N TRP A 118 -15.76 -17.29 -6.35
CA TRP A 118 -17.16 -17.19 -5.97
C TRP A 118 -17.33 -16.38 -4.66
N LYS A 119 -18.22 -15.39 -4.67
CA LYS A 119 -18.37 -14.43 -3.55
C LYS A 119 -18.52 -15.05 -2.16
N PRO A 120 -19.31 -16.12 -1.92
CA PRO A 120 -19.36 -16.75 -0.60
C PRO A 120 -17.99 -17.28 -0.12
N LEU A 121 -17.14 -17.78 -1.04
CA LEU A 121 -15.79 -18.22 -0.68
C LEU A 121 -14.90 -17.04 -0.30
N THR A 122 -14.97 -15.92 -1.02
CA THR A 122 -14.23 -14.71 -0.65
C THR A 122 -14.68 -14.16 0.69
N TYR A 123 -15.96 -14.30 1.03
CA TYR A 123 -16.49 -13.94 2.34
C TYR A 123 -15.93 -14.81 3.46
N LEU A 124 -15.86 -16.12 3.27
CA LEU A 124 -15.25 -17.05 4.23
C LEU A 124 -13.76 -16.80 4.44
N ILE A 125 -13.03 -16.46 3.38
CA ILE A 125 -11.62 -16.05 3.47
C ILE A 125 -11.52 -14.77 4.31
N GLY A 126 -12.38 -13.77 4.07
CA GLY A 126 -12.44 -12.55 4.85
C GLY A 126 -12.72 -12.78 6.34
N ILE A 127 -13.61 -13.72 6.68
CA ILE A 127 -13.86 -14.13 8.07
C ILE A 127 -12.60 -14.73 8.70
N ARG A 128 -11.91 -15.62 8.00
CA ARG A 128 -10.65 -16.21 8.48
C ARG A 128 -9.64 -15.12 8.81
N ASP A 129 -9.39 -14.21 7.87
CA ASP A 129 -8.39 -13.16 8.00
C ASP A 129 -8.75 -12.15 9.11
N PHE A 130 -10.04 -11.84 9.23
CA PHE A 130 -10.58 -11.04 10.33
C PHE A 130 -10.30 -11.68 11.69
N ILE A 131 -10.63 -12.98 11.85
CA ILE A 131 -10.41 -13.72 13.10
C ILE A 131 -8.92 -13.77 13.44
N MET A 132 -8.06 -14.03 12.44
CA MET A 132 -6.61 -14.08 12.66
C MET A 132 -6.06 -12.74 13.18
N LEU A 133 -6.49 -11.62 12.62
CA LEU A 133 -6.02 -10.31 13.06
C LEU A 133 -6.62 -9.91 14.41
N GLU A 134 -7.89 -10.21 14.68
CA GLU A 134 -8.50 -9.99 16.00
C GLU A 134 -7.77 -10.80 17.09
N ILE A 135 -7.39 -12.05 16.84
CA ILE A 135 -6.55 -12.84 17.75
C ILE A 135 -5.20 -12.14 17.95
N GLY A 136 -4.51 -11.78 16.86
CA GLY A 136 -3.22 -11.09 16.92
C GLY A 136 -3.28 -9.78 17.72
N LYS A 137 -4.35 -9.02 17.54
CA LYS A 137 -4.64 -7.78 18.27
C LYS A 137 -4.70 -7.99 19.80
N HIS A 138 -5.18 -9.15 20.27
CA HIS A 138 -5.29 -9.47 21.70
C HIS A 138 -4.11 -10.27 22.24
N MET A 139 -3.15 -10.70 21.43
CA MET A 139 -1.94 -11.39 21.88
C MET A 139 -1.08 -10.50 22.76
N SER A 140 -0.37 -11.08 23.73
CA SER A 140 0.70 -10.38 24.45
C SER A 140 1.87 -10.05 23.51
N ILE A 141 2.65 -9.01 23.84
CA ILE A 141 3.87 -8.66 23.06
C ILE A 141 4.82 -9.86 22.97
N LYS A 142 4.98 -10.63 24.07
CA LYS A 142 5.82 -11.82 24.08
C LYS A 142 5.34 -12.91 23.09
N ALA A 143 4.02 -13.13 23.00
CA ALA A 143 3.46 -14.10 22.06
C ALA A 143 3.58 -13.60 20.62
N LEU A 144 3.31 -12.32 20.39
CA LEU A 144 3.45 -11.69 19.07
C LEU A 144 4.92 -11.74 18.60
N ARG A 145 5.88 -11.47 19.49
CA ARG A 145 7.32 -11.53 19.22
C ARG A 145 7.74 -12.90 18.66
N GLY A 146 7.15 -13.99 19.17
CA GLY A 146 7.42 -15.35 18.69
C GLY A 146 6.98 -15.64 17.26
N MET A 147 6.21 -14.74 16.63
CA MET A 147 5.75 -14.88 15.24
C MET A 147 6.67 -14.19 14.23
N PHE A 148 7.64 -13.38 14.72
CA PHE A 148 8.54 -12.61 13.87
C PHE A 148 9.98 -13.11 14.01
N ASP A 149 10.73 -13.04 12.94
CA ASP A 149 12.15 -13.38 12.90
C ASP A 149 12.93 -12.44 13.85
N PRO A 150 13.59 -12.98 14.90
CA PRO A 150 14.33 -12.19 15.87
C PRO A 150 15.57 -11.50 15.28
N GLU A 151 16.09 -11.95 14.16
CA GLU A 151 17.23 -11.33 13.49
C GLU A 151 16.80 -10.12 12.64
N LYS A 152 15.53 -10.07 12.24
CA LYS A 152 14.99 -9.00 11.38
C LYS A 152 14.26 -7.91 12.16
N TYR A 153 13.48 -8.29 13.17
CA TYR A 153 12.58 -7.36 13.88
C TYR A 153 13.04 -7.09 15.29
N THR A 154 13.15 -5.83 15.67
CA THR A 154 13.47 -5.39 17.02
C THR A 154 12.24 -5.44 17.93
N GLU A 155 12.44 -5.32 19.24
CA GLU A 155 11.32 -5.20 20.21
C GLU A 155 10.47 -3.95 19.94
N ASN A 156 11.09 -2.85 19.48
CA ASN A 156 10.39 -1.62 19.13
C ASN A 156 9.48 -1.81 17.91
N ASP A 157 9.91 -2.58 16.91
CA ASP A 157 9.09 -2.89 15.75
C ASP A 157 7.85 -3.69 16.16
N ILE A 158 8.03 -4.68 17.05
CA ILE A 158 6.91 -5.48 17.56
C ILE A 158 5.96 -4.64 18.43
N ALA A 159 6.50 -3.75 19.26
CA ALA A 159 5.70 -2.83 20.05
C ALA A 159 4.87 -1.89 19.16
N TYR A 160 5.48 -1.34 18.11
CA TYR A 160 4.80 -0.50 17.13
C TYR A 160 3.67 -1.27 16.41
N ILE A 161 3.94 -2.47 15.90
CA ILE A 161 2.94 -3.32 15.24
C ILE A 161 1.78 -3.61 16.21
N LYS A 162 2.09 -3.95 17.45
CA LYS A 162 1.09 -4.22 18.50
C LYS A 162 0.21 -3.01 18.78
N GLU A 163 0.81 -1.84 18.91
CA GLU A 163 0.10 -0.58 19.13
C GLU A 163 -0.81 -0.26 17.97
N ALA A 164 -0.29 -0.31 16.74
CA ALA A 164 -1.05 -0.04 15.52
C ALA A 164 -2.26 -0.98 15.37
N MET A 165 -2.06 -2.29 15.57
CA MET A 165 -3.17 -3.26 15.53
C MET A 165 -4.19 -3.02 16.63
N SER A 166 -3.74 -2.67 17.85
CA SER A 166 -4.64 -2.44 18.99
C SER A 166 -5.55 -1.24 18.80
N GLY A 167 -5.12 -0.24 18.02
CA GLY A 167 -5.90 0.95 17.68
C GLY A 167 -7.04 0.70 16.69
N MET A 168 -7.01 -0.40 15.94
CA MET A 168 -8.02 -0.68 14.92
C MET A 168 -9.33 -1.20 15.54
N SER A 169 -10.48 -0.68 15.07
CA SER A 169 -11.77 -1.26 15.41
C SER A 169 -11.99 -2.59 14.67
N ALA A 170 -12.82 -3.48 15.21
CA ALA A 170 -13.26 -4.70 14.53
C ALA A 170 -13.88 -4.41 13.16
N LYS A 171 -14.57 -3.29 13.03
CA LYS A 171 -15.18 -2.82 11.78
C LYS A 171 -14.11 -2.41 10.75
N THR A 172 -13.05 -1.73 11.17
CA THR A 172 -11.89 -1.41 10.32
C THR A 172 -11.22 -2.68 9.83
N ILE A 173 -10.94 -3.63 10.72
CA ILE A 173 -10.31 -4.90 10.36
C ILE A 173 -11.14 -5.65 9.32
N TRP A 174 -12.44 -5.85 9.59
CA TRP A 174 -13.34 -6.52 8.67
C TRP A 174 -13.40 -5.86 7.31
N ARG A 175 -13.62 -4.53 7.28
CA ARG A 175 -13.75 -3.77 6.03
C ARG A 175 -12.47 -3.78 5.22
N SER A 176 -11.32 -3.69 5.87
CA SER A 176 -10.03 -3.69 5.19
C SER A 176 -9.77 -5.01 4.47
N PHE A 177 -9.94 -6.16 5.14
CA PHE A 177 -9.76 -7.46 4.51
C PHE A 177 -10.80 -7.72 3.42
N TYR A 178 -12.07 -7.48 3.74
CA TYR A 178 -13.14 -7.71 2.77
C TYR A 178 -12.96 -6.84 1.52
N SER A 179 -12.67 -5.54 1.70
CA SER A 179 -12.48 -4.61 0.59
C SER A 179 -11.25 -4.94 -0.24
N CYS A 180 -10.08 -5.19 0.38
CA CYS A 180 -8.85 -5.53 -0.35
C CYS A 180 -9.03 -6.65 -1.37
N ASN A 181 -9.87 -7.61 -1.04
CA ASN A 181 -10.06 -8.81 -1.85
C ASN A 181 -11.33 -8.77 -2.73
N ASN A 182 -12.14 -7.72 -2.59
CA ASN A 182 -13.45 -7.64 -3.26
C ASN A 182 -13.74 -6.27 -3.88
N TYR A 183 -12.77 -5.33 -3.90
CA TYR A 183 -13.02 -4.03 -4.51
C TYR A 183 -13.32 -4.16 -6.01
N SER A 184 -14.13 -3.22 -6.50
CA SER A 184 -14.52 -3.22 -7.91
C SER A 184 -13.40 -2.63 -8.78
N MET A 185 -13.21 -3.24 -9.93
CA MET A 185 -12.32 -2.75 -10.97
C MET A 185 -13.09 -2.60 -12.28
N PRO A 186 -12.75 -1.64 -13.15
CA PRO A 186 -13.29 -1.60 -14.49
C PRO A 186 -13.06 -2.93 -15.21
N LYS A 187 -13.96 -3.30 -16.14
CA LYS A 187 -13.84 -4.54 -16.93
C LYS A 187 -12.55 -4.60 -17.75
N SER A 188 -12.06 -3.45 -18.19
CA SER A 188 -10.76 -3.29 -18.83
C SER A 188 -10.11 -2.02 -18.29
N ALA A 189 -8.82 -2.08 -18.02
CA ALA A 189 -8.09 -0.83 -17.81
C ALA A 189 -8.06 -0.08 -19.13
N PRO A 190 -8.40 1.21 -19.14
CA PRO A 190 -8.16 2.04 -20.30
C PRO A 190 -6.66 2.05 -20.60
N SER A 191 -6.26 2.34 -21.84
CA SER A 191 -4.86 2.57 -22.19
C SER A 191 -4.26 3.61 -21.23
N ILE A 192 -3.36 3.18 -20.35
CA ILE A 192 -2.74 4.03 -19.32
C ILE A 192 -1.32 4.32 -19.78
N ASN A 193 -1.03 5.60 -20.03
CA ASN A 193 0.33 6.05 -20.30
C ASN A 193 1.09 6.28 -18.96
N CYS A 194 1.13 5.24 -18.15
CA CYS A 194 1.79 5.20 -16.84
C CYS A 194 2.71 4.00 -16.81
N ARG A 195 3.93 4.20 -16.34
CA ARG A 195 4.86 3.10 -16.10
C ARG A 195 4.52 2.42 -14.78
N ILE A 196 4.15 1.16 -14.83
CA ILE A 196 3.67 0.40 -13.68
C ILE A 196 4.65 -0.73 -13.34
N ALA A 197 5.01 -0.86 -12.06
CA ALA A 197 5.66 -2.05 -11.53
C ALA A 197 4.78 -2.72 -10.46
N TYR A 198 4.75 -4.04 -10.48
CA TYR A 198 4.30 -4.85 -9.37
C TYR A 198 5.51 -5.48 -8.70
N TRP A 199 5.82 -5.02 -7.48
CA TRP A 199 6.89 -5.56 -6.66
C TRP A 199 6.34 -6.62 -5.70
N TYR A 200 7.15 -7.59 -5.32
CA TYR A 200 6.82 -8.55 -4.27
C TYR A 200 8.09 -9.18 -3.70
N GLY A 201 8.04 -9.60 -2.45
CA GLY A 201 9.13 -10.34 -1.81
C GLY A 201 9.19 -11.79 -2.29
N SER A 202 10.39 -12.35 -2.42
CA SER A 202 10.53 -13.75 -2.89
C SER A 202 9.84 -14.77 -1.96
N ALA A 203 9.74 -14.48 -0.66
CA ALA A 203 9.06 -15.33 0.31
C ALA A 203 7.52 -15.38 0.08
N GLU A 204 6.93 -14.31 -0.47
CA GLU A 204 5.49 -14.24 -0.75
C GLU A 204 5.10 -14.65 -2.19
N LYS A 205 6.03 -15.17 -2.99
CA LYS A 205 5.80 -15.56 -4.39
C LYS A 205 4.59 -16.49 -4.59
N GLY A 206 4.43 -17.46 -3.71
CA GLY A 206 3.30 -18.39 -3.75
C GLY A 206 1.95 -17.68 -3.55
N PRO A 207 1.74 -16.98 -2.45
CA PRO A 207 0.54 -16.17 -2.19
C PRO A 207 0.25 -15.13 -3.27
N ARG A 208 1.27 -14.46 -3.83
CA ARG A 208 1.11 -13.38 -4.82
C ARG A 208 0.83 -13.85 -6.24
N LYS A 209 0.89 -15.14 -6.55
CA LYS A 209 0.70 -15.60 -7.93
C LYS A 209 -0.64 -15.18 -8.56
N TRP A 210 -1.70 -15.10 -7.76
CA TRP A 210 -3.03 -14.66 -8.22
C TRP A 210 -3.05 -13.16 -8.50
N ASP A 211 -2.44 -12.37 -7.63
CA ASP A 211 -2.31 -10.93 -7.79
C ASP A 211 -1.48 -10.61 -9.03
N ILE A 212 -0.35 -11.29 -9.23
CA ILE A 212 0.51 -11.15 -10.41
C ILE A 212 -0.27 -11.46 -11.70
N ALA A 213 -1.05 -12.55 -11.71
CA ALA A 213 -1.86 -12.90 -12.87
C ALA A 213 -2.94 -11.85 -13.15
N TYR A 214 -3.58 -11.32 -12.11
CA TYR A 214 -4.55 -10.25 -12.22
C TYR A 214 -3.93 -8.95 -12.75
N ILE A 215 -2.80 -8.54 -12.22
CA ILE A 215 -2.06 -7.34 -12.63
C ILE A 215 -1.65 -7.44 -14.11
N ARG A 216 -1.12 -8.58 -14.55
CA ARG A 216 -0.78 -8.82 -15.96
C ARG A 216 -1.98 -8.69 -16.89
N LYS A 217 -3.15 -9.13 -16.43
CA LYS A 217 -4.41 -9.01 -17.20
C LYS A 217 -4.90 -7.56 -17.23
N MET A 218 -4.87 -6.86 -16.08
CA MET A 218 -5.41 -5.51 -15.96
C MET A 218 -4.46 -4.45 -16.52
N PHE A 219 -3.16 -4.64 -16.33
CA PHE A 219 -2.09 -3.74 -16.75
C PHE A 219 -1.03 -4.52 -17.54
N PRO A 220 -1.28 -4.84 -18.85
CA PRO A 220 -0.41 -5.74 -19.62
C PRO A 220 1.05 -5.28 -19.74
N HIS A 221 1.32 -3.97 -19.60
CA HIS A 221 2.67 -3.39 -19.66
C HIS A 221 3.34 -3.29 -18.27
N ALA A 222 2.68 -3.73 -17.19
CA ALA A 222 3.27 -3.70 -15.86
C ALA A 222 4.47 -4.65 -15.76
N GLN A 223 5.57 -4.14 -15.22
CA GLN A 223 6.75 -4.95 -14.93
C GLN A 223 6.56 -5.68 -13.60
N ILE A 224 6.81 -6.99 -13.60
CA ILE A 224 6.73 -7.83 -12.38
C ILE A 224 8.13 -7.99 -11.84
N ILE A 225 8.39 -7.51 -10.63
CA ILE A 225 9.74 -7.43 -10.05
C ILE A 225 9.77 -8.13 -8.69
N GLU A 226 10.57 -9.18 -8.60
CA GLU A 226 10.84 -9.92 -7.36
C GLU A 226 11.94 -9.23 -6.55
N ASN A 227 11.70 -9.04 -5.25
CA ASN A 227 12.68 -8.57 -4.27
C ASN A 227 13.22 -9.80 -3.53
N ALA A 228 14.45 -10.22 -3.89
CA ALA A 228 15.06 -11.43 -3.35
C ALA A 228 15.32 -11.32 -1.84
N GLY A 229 15.04 -12.39 -1.09
CA GLY A 229 15.27 -12.49 0.36
C GLY A 229 14.27 -11.73 1.23
N MET A 230 13.26 -11.08 0.64
CA MET A 230 12.28 -10.28 1.37
C MET A 230 10.95 -11.00 1.51
N ASP A 231 10.23 -10.67 2.57
CA ASP A 231 8.85 -11.04 2.81
C ASP A 231 7.95 -9.80 2.64
N HIS A 232 6.65 -9.97 2.94
CA HIS A 232 5.62 -8.96 2.77
C HIS A 232 5.91 -7.69 3.60
N ALA A 233 5.91 -6.53 2.94
CA ALA A 233 6.17 -5.21 3.52
C ALA A 233 7.57 -5.01 4.17
N GLU A 234 8.50 -5.96 4.05
CA GLU A 234 9.85 -5.83 4.62
C GLU A 234 10.71 -4.79 3.90
N PHE A 235 10.46 -4.53 2.61
CA PHE A 235 11.42 -3.78 1.82
C PHE A 235 11.60 -2.33 2.29
N PHE A 236 10.52 -1.59 2.53
CA PHE A 236 10.61 -0.20 2.97
C PHE A 236 10.81 -0.06 4.48
N THR A 237 10.49 -1.11 5.28
CA THR A 237 10.64 -1.09 6.73
C THR A 237 12.03 -1.51 7.19
N LEU A 238 12.53 -2.66 6.69
CA LEU A 238 13.79 -3.25 7.13
C LEU A 238 14.98 -2.83 6.25
N TYR A 239 14.74 -2.44 5.00
CA TYR A 239 15.78 -2.06 4.03
C TYR A 239 15.51 -0.66 3.43
N PRO A 240 15.30 0.39 4.27
CA PRO A 240 14.82 1.69 3.80
C PRO A 240 15.77 2.39 2.82
N LYS A 241 17.09 2.18 2.95
CA LYS A 241 18.08 2.78 2.04
C LYS A 241 18.01 2.16 0.64
N GLU A 242 17.96 0.83 0.57
CA GLU A 242 17.83 0.05 -0.65
C GLU A 242 16.49 0.33 -1.33
N PHE A 243 15.43 0.41 -0.55
CA PHE A 243 14.11 0.79 -1.00
C PHE A 243 14.12 2.18 -1.66
N CYS A 244 14.61 3.21 -0.96
CA CYS A 244 14.67 4.56 -1.50
C CYS A 244 15.50 4.61 -2.81
N LYS A 245 16.65 3.94 -2.85
CA LYS A 245 17.50 3.85 -4.06
C LYS A 245 16.74 3.20 -5.22
N LYS A 246 16.05 2.06 -4.97
CA LYS A 246 15.32 1.32 -6.00
C LYS A 246 14.10 2.11 -6.49
N LEU A 247 13.33 2.72 -5.58
CA LEU A 247 12.17 3.53 -5.93
C LEU A 247 12.58 4.75 -6.76
N THR A 248 13.61 5.49 -6.33
CA THR A 248 14.14 6.64 -7.06
C THR A 248 14.66 6.23 -8.44
N SER A 249 15.42 5.13 -8.53
CA SER A 249 15.89 4.62 -9.82
C SER A 249 14.73 4.24 -10.74
N TRP A 250 13.69 3.60 -10.22
CA TRP A 250 12.49 3.25 -10.97
C TRP A 250 11.78 4.49 -11.51
N ILE A 251 11.65 5.53 -10.69
CA ILE A 251 11.04 6.81 -11.06
C ILE A 251 11.85 7.50 -12.17
N HIS A 252 13.18 7.61 -12.03
CA HIS A 252 14.03 8.30 -13.00
C HIS A 252 14.12 7.62 -14.37
N LEU A 253 14.06 6.30 -14.42
CA LEU A 253 13.98 5.58 -15.70
C LEU A 253 12.75 6.01 -16.53
N SER A 254 11.65 6.42 -15.86
CA SER A 254 10.46 6.93 -16.57
C SER A 254 10.66 8.34 -17.17
N ALA A 255 11.59 9.12 -16.64
CA ALA A 255 11.89 10.45 -17.16
C ALA A 255 12.80 10.41 -18.41
N CYS A 256 13.62 9.36 -18.57
CA CYS A 256 14.46 9.19 -19.75
C CYS A 256 13.72 8.73 -21.01
N ASP A 257 12.65 7.96 -20.85
CA ASP A 257 11.86 7.44 -22.00
C ASP A 257 10.95 8.50 -22.64
N LYS A 258 10.85 9.70 -22.04
CA LYS A 258 10.03 10.82 -22.55
C LYS A 258 10.85 11.87 -23.33
N ARG A 259 12.16 11.69 -23.50
CA ARG A 259 13.03 12.53 -24.34
C ARG A 259 13.43 11.77 -25.59
#